data_b9868031d93b82c2b0481e09d04fb89b
#
_entry.id   b9868031d93b82c2b0481e09d04fb89b
#
_cell.length_a   1.000
_cell.length_b   1.000
_cell.length_c   1.000
_cell.angle_alpha   90.00
_cell.angle_beta   90.00
_cell.angle_gamma   90.00
#
_symmetry.space_group_name_H-M   'P 1'
#
loop_
_entity.id
_entity.type
_entity.pdbx_description
1 polymer ?
#
loop_
_entity_poly.entity_id
_entity_poly.type
_entity_poly.pdbx_seq_one_letter_code
_entity_poly.pdbx_strand_id
1 'polypeptide(L)'
;MSDRALRWCVRATVALPFVVALIALSRRHWAPVLDLAMTELRVRDVGGGDTPLIGLPGRIGKFPDQGSHPGPLSFYLLAPTYRLFGSSAFGLLAAAVVVNVAAAWAALWVAARHGGRRLFLATAALLMTALAWLGANVLTQPWNPYLPLVAFVLTVIAGWAVLDGDHRMLIVQVIAATLCAQTHVPYLSLCAVLVGVSFAVVVWRWVRARAVDRSSAWSAGIAFGVGALLWLPVFIDEVRRDPGNVTMLRRHFLDPPEAPQGLGVGIKTVLAHFDVIHLATRLPQRGADYFEILDDLEGGSWMVGLVVFAAWVGAAVWSWRLADRRIVRLHAVVAVATGVAVVSTSRIFGKVWYYLTLWAWVLGLLAVFATLWTAWAAIGPDRRRRIPIVGLSIGVLAATTAVFTVDAARVDPPEQHLGQILDDLVGPTADALDEGIGASVGKDGRYAVVWSDAYYFGSQGYGLISELERRGFDARAYPTYRVPVTPQRITTSDDVDAEVVLVTGVNVERWRDIPGVAEVAFVEPRSDVELAEFARLRDEVIDGLESAGRDDLVPLVDSNLFGLSVHPDLPDDLEPKVARMLVLGEETAVFIAPPGTFDANP
;
A
#
# COMPACT_ATOMS: atom_id res chain seq x y z
N MET A 1 -1.27 11.20 -37.41
CA MET A 1 -1.36 9.96 -36.58
C MET A 1 -2.84 9.64 -36.37
N SER A 2 -3.25 8.39 -36.64
CA SER A 2 -4.63 7.94 -36.39
C SER A 2 -4.93 7.92 -34.88
N ASP A 3 -6.21 8.04 -34.52
CA ASP A 3 -6.62 7.98 -33.09
C ASP A 3 -6.24 6.66 -32.42
N ARG A 4 -6.23 5.57 -33.18
CA ARG A 4 -5.78 4.25 -32.67
C ARG A 4 -4.28 4.27 -32.35
N ALA A 5 -3.46 4.78 -33.25
CA ALA A 5 -2.01 4.91 -33.03
C ALA A 5 -1.70 5.83 -31.85
N LEU A 6 -2.40 6.98 -31.74
CA LEU A 6 -2.25 7.89 -30.62
C LEU A 6 -2.53 7.19 -29.27
N ARG A 7 -3.64 6.45 -29.19
CA ARG A 7 -4.01 5.73 -27.95
C ARG A 7 -2.96 4.69 -27.55
N TRP A 8 -2.38 3.99 -28.50
CA TRP A 8 -1.31 3.04 -28.21
C TRP A 8 -0.01 3.72 -27.80
N CYS A 9 0.39 4.82 -28.48
CA CYS A 9 1.56 5.61 -28.08
C CYS A 9 1.43 6.11 -26.62
N VAL A 10 0.28 6.68 -26.26
CA VAL A 10 0.05 7.17 -24.88
C VAL A 10 0.10 6.03 -23.87
N ARG A 11 -0.50 4.87 -24.16
CA ARG A 11 -0.42 3.70 -23.27
C ARG A 11 1.01 3.21 -23.10
N ALA A 12 1.78 3.15 -24.18
CA ALA A 12 3.19 2.78 -24.12
C ALA A 12 3.99 3.81 -23.31
N THR A 13 3.72 5.11 -23.48
CA THR A 13 4.34 6.18 -22.69
C THR A 13 4.04 6.03 -21.20
N VAL A 14 2.80 5.70 -20.83
CA VAL A 14 2.43 5.47 -19.41
C VAL A 14 3.09 4.21 -18.84
N ALA A 15 3.28 3.17 -19.64
CA ALA A 15 3.92 1.94 -19.20
C ALA A 15 5.46 2.04 -19.13
N LEU A 16 6.08 2.99 -19.86
CA LEU A 16 7.54 3.08 -19.97
C LEU A 16 8.26 3.18 -18.62
N PRO A 17 7.90 4.07 -17.69
CA PRO A 17 8.57 4.15 -16.39
C PRO A 17 8.47 2.84 -15.59
N PHE A 18 7.34 2.15 -15.64
CA PHE A 18 7.15 0.87 -14.98
C PHE A 18 8.08 -0.22 -15.55
N VAL A 19 8.29 -0.23 -16.86
CA VAL A 19 9.26 -1.16 -17.49
C VAL A 19 10.67 -0.83 -17.03
N VAL A 20 11.03 0.45 -16.94
CA VAL A 20 12.33 0.90 -16.44
C VAL A 20 12.51 0.50 -14.96
N ALA A 21 11.47 0.68 -14.13
CA ALA A 21 11.49 0.26 -12.73
C ALA A 21 11.72 -1.25 -12.60
N LEU A 22 11.02 -2.08 -13.39
CA LEU A 22 11.23 -3.53 -13.36
C LEU A 22 12.64 -3.93 -13.78
N ILE A 23 13.24 -3.24 -14.75
CA ILE A 23 14.64 -3.47 -15.14
C ILE A 23 15.60 -3.10 -14.00
N ALA A 24 15.34 -2.00 -13.28
CA ALA A 24 16.14 -1.62 -12.13
C ALA A 24 16.01 -2.66 -11.00
N LEU A 25 14.80 -3.01 -10.63
CA LEU A 25 14.49 -3.96 -9.56
C LEU A 25 14.98 -5.39 -9.85
N SER A 26 15.00 -5.82 -11.13
CA SER A 26 15.49 -7.16 -11.50
C SER A 26 16.99 -7.37 -11.23
N ARG A 27 17.72 -6.31 -10.93
CA ARG A 27 19.17 -6.34 -10.64
C ARG A 27 19.46 -6.31 -9.13
N ARG A 28 18.43 -6.23 -8.31
CA ARG A 28 18.56 -6.14 -6.85
C ARG A 28 18.42 -7.51 -6.21
N HIS A 29 19.33 -7.81 -5.28
CA HIS A 29 19.23 -8.93 -4.36
C HIS A 29 18.43 -8.46 -3.14
N TRP A 30 17.34 -9.15 -2.84
CA TRP A 30 16.42 -8.69 -1.82
C TRP A 30 15.38 -9.78 -1.50
N ALA A 31 15.08 -9.96 -0.23
CA ALA A 31 14.00 -10.81 0.26
C ALA A 31 12.86 -9.95 0.84
N PRO A 32 11.58 -10.32 0.63
CA PRO A 32 10.45 -9.61 1.23
C PRO A 32 10.45 -9.71 2.76
N VAL A 33 10.18 -8.59 3.42
CA VAL A 33 10.04 -8.49 4.87
C VAL A 33 8.67 -7.94 5.25
N LEU A 34 8.30 -7.95 6.53
CA LEU A 34 7.04 -7.37 7.04
C LEU A 34 5.80 -7.80 6.23
N ASP A 35 4.96 -6.80 5.90
CA ASP A 35 3.70 -6.97 5.15
C ASP A 35 3.91 -7.59 3.76
N LEU A 36 5.10 -7.39 3.16
CA LEU A 36 5.39 -7.96 1.84
C LEU A 36 5.68 -9.47 1.94
N ALA A 37 6.35 -9.92 2.98
CA ALA A 37 6.51 -11.34 3.27
C ALA A 37 5.15 -12.00 3.55
N MET A 38 4.32 -11.38 4.39
CA MET A 38 2.96 -11.84 4.64
C MET A 38 2.08 -11.85 3.38
N THR A 39 2.28 -10.88 2.48
CA THR A 39 1.61 -10.83 1.16
C THR A 39 2.07 -11.99 0.30
N GLU A 40 3.36 -12.26 0.25
CA GLU A 40 3.93 -13.33 -0.57
C GLU A 40 3.44 -14.71 -0.14
N LEU A 41 3.41 -15.00 1.18
CA LEU A 41 2.87 -16.25 1.71
C LEU A 41 1.44 -16.48 1.22
N ARG A 42 0.59 -15.44 1.26
CA ARG A 42 -0.80 -15.52 0.80
C ARG A 42 -0.94 -15.64 -0.73
N VAL A 43 -0.09 -14.95 -1.49
CA VAL A 43 -0.07 -15.06 -2.96
C VAL A 43 0.34 -16.46 -3.39
N ARG A 44 1.26 -17.09 -2.65
CA ARG A 44 1.72 -18.48 -2.87
C ARG A 44 0.59 -19.48 -2.64
N ASP A 45 -0.23 -19.27 -1.61
CA ASP A 45 -1.34 -20.14 -1.24
C ASP A 45 -2.53 -20.11 -2.22
N VAL A 46 -2.62 -19.08 -3.10
CA VAL A 46 -3.74 -18.95 -4.06
C VAL A 46 -3.83 -20.20 -4.96
N GLY A 47 -5.01 -20.79 -5.01
CA GLY A 47 -5.31 -21.97 -5.85
C GLY A 47 -4.92 -23.30 -5.20
N GLY A 48 -4.36 -23.30 -3.98
CA GLY A 48 -4.18 -24.46 -3.13
C GLY A 48 -5.36 -24.69 -2.18
N GLY A 49 -5.20 -25.66 -1.28
CA GLY A 49 -6.18 -25.97 -0.22
C GLY A 49 -6.39 -24.81 0.76
N ASP A 50 -5.35 -24.02 0.98
CA ASP A 50 -5.29 -22.91 1.91
C ASP A 50 -5.43 -21.54 1.22
N THR A 51 -6.11 -21.52 0.07
CA THR A 51 -6.37 -20.28 -0.68
C THR A 51 -6.98 -19.20 0.23
N PRO A 52 -6.37 -17.98 0.34
CA PRO A 52 -6.82 -16.95 1.25
C PRO A 52 -8.27 -16.52 1.00
N LEU A 53 -9.04 -16.34 2.06
CA LEU A 53 -10.43 -15.87 2.00
C LEU A 53 -10.56 -14.40 2.45
N ILE A 54 -9.55 -13.86 3.11
CA ILE A 54 -9.48 -12.49 3.65
C ILE A 54 -8.15 -11.84 3.29
N GLY A 55 -8.01 -10.54 3.55
CA GLY A 55 -6.80 -9.78 3.28
C GLY A 55 -5.68 -9.97 4.30
N LEU A 56 -4.68 -9.07 4.25
CA LEU A 56 -3.60 -9.01 5.23
C LEU A 56 -4.13 -8.68 6.63
N PRO A 57 -3.42 -9.09 7.69
CA PRO A 57 -3.66 -8.59 9.03
C PRO A 57 -3.69 -7.06 9.05
N GLY A 58 -4.52 -6.50 9.91
CA GLY A 58 -4.62 -5.05 10.11
C GLY A 58 -4.64 -4.70 11.58
N ARG A 59 -4.63 -3.41 11.91
CA ARG A 59 -4.86 -2.91 13.27
C ARG A 59 -6.34 -3.00 13.66
N ILE A 60 -6.91 -4.20 13.57
CA ILE A 60 -8.33 -4.50 13.77
C ILE A 60 -8.41 -5.45 14.98
N GLY A 61 -8.87 -4.95 16.12
CA GLY A 61 -8.80 -5.70 17.37
C GLY A 61 -7.40 -5.67 18.00
N LYS A 62 -7.03 -6.72 18.70
CA LYS A 62 -5.75 -6.80 19.44
C LYS A 62 -4.94 -8.02 19.02
N PHE A 63 -3.62 -7.84 18.93
CA PHE A 63 -2.67 -8.94 18.77
C PHE A 63 -2.78 -9.91 19.97
N PRO A 64 -2.70 -11.23 19.78
CA PRO A 64 -2.43 -11.97 18.53
C PRO A 64 -3.70 -12.33 17.73
N ASP A 65 -4.88 -11.89 18.15
CA ASP A 65 -6.18 -12.21 17.54
C ASP A 65 -6.73 -11.09 16.65
N GLN A 66 -5.83 -10.32 16.01
CA GLN A 66 -6.25 -9.22 15.14
C GLN A 66 -7.03 -9.71 13.93
N GLY A 67 -7.95 -8.85 13.47
CA GLY A 67 -8.64 -9.02 12.20
C GLY A 67 -7.78 -8.59 11.01
N SER A 68 -8.33 -8.84 9.84
CA SER A 68 -7.65 -8.61 8.56
C SER A 68 -8.40 -7.60 7.70
N HIS A 69 -7.74 -7.03 6.70
CA HIS A 69 -8.40 -6.29 5.62
C HIS A 69 -9.50 -7.15 4.98
N PRO A 70 -10.54 -6.52 4.37
CA PRO A 70 -11.79 -7.25 4.09
C PRO A 70 -11.65 -8.48 3.21
N GLY A 71 -10.78 -8.47 2.18
CA GLY A 71 -10.79 -9.60 1.28
C GLY A 71 -9.49 -9.86 0.50
N PRO A 72 -9.40 -10.99 -0.20
CA PRO A 72 -8.20 -11.53 -0.79
C PRO A 72 -7.94 -11.14 -2.24
N LEU A 73 -8.76 -10.27 -2.85
CA LEU A 73 -8.74 -10.05 -4.32
C LEU A 73 -7.36 -9.59 -4.82
N SER A 74 -6.61 -8.83 -4.02
CA SER A 74 -5.24 -8.44 -4.35
C SER A 74 -4.35 -9.66 -4.60
N PHE A 75 -4.38 -10.66 -3.71
CA PHE A 75 -3.57 -11.88 -3.84
C PHE A 75 -3.93 -12.67 -5.10
N TYR A 76 -5.23 -12.76 -5.43
CA TYR A 76 -5.69 -13.44 -6.62
C TYR A 76 -5.22 -12.77 -7.92
N LEU A 77 -5.13 -11.43 -7.92
CA LEU A 77 -4.63 -10.68 -9.08
C LEU A 77 -3.09 -10.72 -9.18
N LEU A 78 -2.39 -10.84 -8.06
CA LEU A 78 -0.93 -10.92 -8.03
C LEU A 78 -0.43 -12.32 -8.42
N ALA A 79 -1.11 -13.39 -8.01
CA ALA A 79 -0.65 -14.77 -8.14
C ALA A 79 -0.28 -15.21 -9.58
N PRO A 80 -1.03 -14.88 -10.65
CA PRO A 80 -0.67 -15.31 -12.00
C PRO A 80 0.69 -14.77 -12.45
N THR A 81 0.94 -13.46 -12.26
CA THR A 81 2.22 -12.84 -12.63
C THR A 81 3.35 -13.31 -11.72
N TYR A 82 3.12 -13.43 -10.42
CA TYR A 82 4.07 -13.96 -9.46
C TYR A 82 4.59 -15.33 -9.88
N ARG A 83 3.70 -16.26 -10.24
CA ARG A 83 4.06 -17.60 -10.72
C ARG A 83 4.77 -17.58 -12.07
N LEU A 84 4.37 -16.69 -12.98
CA LEU A 84 5.04 -16.53 -14.28
C LEU A 84 6.52 -16.14 -14.12
N PHE A 85 6.85 -15.39 -13.09
CA PHE A 85 8.23 -15.02 -12.74
C PHE A 85 8.86 -15.94 -11.69
N GLY A 86 8.48 -17.22 -11.66
CA GLY A 86 9.13 -18.25 -10.86
C GLY A 86 8.87 -18.17 -9.35
N SER A 87 7.76 -17.55 -8.94
CA SER A 87 7.40 -17.36 -7.51
C SER A 87 8.51 -16.68 -6.70
N SER A 88 9.10 -15.64 -7.27
CA SER A 88 10.23 -14.90 -6.70
C SER A 88 9.79 -13.55 -6.11
N ALA A 89 10.64 -12.96 -5.26
CA ALA A 89 10.46 -11.60 -4.75
C ALA A 89 10.26 -10.58 -5.89
N PHE A 90 11.08 -10.66 -6.94
CA PHE A 90 10.90 -9.86 -8.15
C PHE A 90 9.53 -10.10 -8.82
N GLY A 91 9.06 -11.35 -8.88
CA GLY A 91 7.75 -11.70 -9.43
C GLY A 91 6.59 -11.02 -8.68
N LEU A 92 6.74 -10.82 -7.37
CA LEU A 92 5.77 -10.12 -6.54
C LEU A 92 5.67 -8.63 -6.91
N LEU A 93 6.82 -7.95 -7.11
CA LEU A 93 6.88 -6.55 -7.56
C LEU A 93 6.36 -6.40 -8.99
N ALA A 94 6.74 -7.31 -9.90
CA ALA A 94 6.24 -7.33 -11.27
C ALA A 94 4.71 -7.49 -11.33
N ALA A 95 4.13 -8.27 -10.42
CA ALA A 95 2.70 -8.45 -10.32
C ALA A 95 1.97 -7.16 -9.92
N ALA A 96 2.51 -6.40 -8.97
CA ALA A 96 1.98 -5.08 -8.60
C ALA A 96 2.01 -4.10 -9.78
N VAL A 97 3.11 -4.07 -10.52
CA VAL A 97 3.25 -3.25 -11.73
C VAL A 97 2.19 -3.61 -12.78
N VAL A 98 1.96 -4.90 -13.03
CA VAL A 98 0.93 -5.35 -13.99
C VAL A 98 -0.46 -4.87 -13.57
N VAL A 99 -0.82 -4.97 -12.30
CA VAL A 99 -2.10 -4.50 -11.76
C VAL A 99 -2.24 -2.99 -11.94
N ASN A 100 -1.21 -2.20 -11.60
CA ASN A 100 -1.23 -0.74 -11.72
C ASN A 100 -1.29 -0.27 -13.18
N VAL A 101 -0.52 -0.87 -14.09
CA VAL A 101 -0.57 -0.55 -15.52
C VAL A 101 -1.93 -0.91 -16.12
N ALA A 102 -2.52 -2.05 -15.74
CA ALA A 102 -3.85 -2.45 -16.20
C ALA A 102 -4.92 -1.45 -15.73
N ALA A 103 -4.88 -1.01 -14.48
CA ALA A 103 -5.81 0.00 -13.94
C ALA A 103 -5.63 1.36 -14.64
N ALA A 104 -4.38 1.80 -14.87
CA ALA A 104 -4.07 3.03 -15.60
C ALA A 104 -4.58 2.99 -17.05
N TRP A 105 -4.36 1.88 -17.77
CA TRP A 105 -4.85 1.71 -19.14
C TRP A 105 -6.38 1.63 -19.20
N ALA A 106 -7.02 1.03 -18.20
CA ALA A 106 -8.48 1.02 -18.09
C ALA A 106 -9.04 2.43 -17.85
N ALA A 107 -8.41 3.25 -16.98
CA ALA A 107 -8.81 4.64 -16.77
C ALA A 107 -8.69 5.47 -18.07
N LEU A 108 -7.59 5.32 -18.81
CA LEU A 108 -7.41 5.94 -20.12
C LEU A 108 -8.44 5.45 -21.14
N TRP A 109 -8.81 4.17 -21.11
CA TRP A 109 -9.84 3.63 -21.99
C TRP A 109 -11.22 4.23 -21.69
N VAL A 110 -11.58 4.40 -20.42
CA VAL A 110 -12.83 5.09 -20.01
C VAL A 110 -12.82 6.55 -20.52
N ALA A 111 -11.74 7.29 -20.28
CA ALA A 111 -11.60 8.68 -20.74
C ALA A 111 -11.72 8.81 -22.26
N ALA A 112 -11.11 7.89 -23.02
CA ALA A 112 -11.17 7.88 -24.49
C ALA A 112 -12.59 7.68 -25.05
N ARG A 113 -13.49 7.04 -24.30
CA ARG A 113 -14.89 6.82 -24.69
C ARG A 113 -15.74 8.09 -24.55
N HIS A 114 -15.39 8.97 -23.59
CA HIS A 114 -16.27 10.05 -23.16
C HIS A 114 -15.89 11.43 -23.69
N GLY A 115 -14.69 11.67 -24.18
CA GLY A 115 -14.28 13.05 -24.45
C GLY A 115 -13.44 13.33 -25.68
N GLY A 116 -13.27 12.38 -26.57
CA GLY A 116 -12.43 12.55 -27.77
C GLY A 116 -10.96 12.80 -27.43
N ARG A 117 -10.16 13.22 -28.45
CA ARG A 117 -8.70 13.34 -28.35
C ARG A 117 -8.22 14.30 -27.26
N ARG A 118 -8.93 15.43 -27.06
CA ARG A 118 -8.51 16.47 -26.10
C ARG A 118 -8.64 15.98 -24.66
N LEU A 119 -9.80 15.45 -24.31
CA LEU A 119 -10.05 14.93 -22.96
C LEU A 119 -9.15 13.72 -22.67
N PHE A 120 -8.97 12.84 -23.64
CA PHE A 120 -8.07 11.69 -23.51
C PHE A 120 -6.63 12.11 -23.17
N LEU A 121 -6.07 13.08 -23.89
CA LEU A 121 -4.71 13.58 -23.65
C LEU A 121 -4.59 14.35 -22.32
N ALA A 122 -5.60 15.16 -21.98
CA ALA A 122 -5.62 15.86 -20.69
C ALA A 122 -5.72 14.88 -19.51
N THR A 123 -6.53 13.81 -19.64
CA THR A 123 -6.61 12.75 -18.62
C THR A 123 -5.30 11.95 -18.54
N ALA A 124 -4.64 11.69 -19.69
CA ALA A 124 -3.35 11.02 -19.69
C ALA A 124 -2.26 11.86 -19.00
N ALA A 125 -2.23 13.17 -19.24
CA ALA A 125 -1.32 14.10 -18.59
C ALA A 125 -1.56 14.13 -17.07
N LEU A 126 -2.84 14.24 -16.64
CA LEU A 126 -3.21 14.20 -15.21
C LEU A 126 -2.79 12.88 -14.55
N LEU A 127 -3.15 11.75 -15.17
CA LEU A 127 -2.80 10.43 -14.65
C LEU A 127 -1.29 10.27 -14.51
N MET A 128 -0.53 10.67 -15.52
CA MET A 128 0.93 10.58 -15.49
C MET A 128 1.54 11.50 -14.44
N THR A 129 0.95 12.69 -14.22
CA THR A 129 1.33 13.57 -13.10
C THR A 129 1.10 12.88 -11.76
N ALA A 130 -0.05 12.23 -11.57
CA ALA A 130 -0.35 11.47 -10.36
C ALA A 130 0.64 10.31 -10.15
N LEU A 131 0.92 9.54 -11.20
CA LEU A 131 1.87 8.43 -11.15
C LEU A 131 3.29 8.90 -10.83
N ALA A 132 3.76 9.95 -11.52
CA ALA A 132 5.07 10.54 -11.27
C ALA A 132 5.19 11.08 -9.84
N TRP A 133 4.12 11.63 -9.29
CA TRP A 133 4.11 12.11 -7.93
C TRP A 133 4.12 10.98 -6.89
N LEU A 134 3.32 9.92 -7.08
CA LEU A 134 3.36 8.74 -6.23
C LEU A 134 4.74 8.06 -6.27
N GLY A 135 5.40 8.05 -7.44
CA GLY A 135 6.74 7.53 -7.65
C GLY A 135 6.82 6.02 -7.75
N ALA A 136 8.01 5.56 -8.14
CA ALA A 136 8.26 4.15 -8.41
C ALA A 136 8.19 3.31 -7.13
N ASN A 137 8.72 3.79 -6.01
CA ASN A 137 8.69 3.07 -4.74
C ASN A 137 7.26 2.72 -4.29
N VAL A 138 6.29 3.63 -4.44
CA VAL A 138 4.89 3.39 -4.11
C VAL A 138 4.22 2.46 -5.13
N LEU A 139 4.51 2.65 -6.42
CA LEU A 139 3.75 2.01 -7.50
C LEU A 139 4.27 0.63 -7.94
N THR A 140 5.45 0.22 -7.47
CA THR A 140 6.01 -1.09 -7.80
C THR A 140 5.80 -2.13 -6.72
N GLN A 141 5.37 -1.74 -5.52
CA GLN A 141 5.18 -2.69 -4.43
C GLN A 141 3.70 -3.08 -4.24
N PRO A 142 3.42 -4.35 -3.87
CA PRO A 142 2.07 -4.86 -3.65
C PRO A 142 1.53 -4.55 -2.26
N TRP A 143 2.12 -3.58 -1.54
CA TRP A 143 1.67 -3.23 -0.20
C TRP A 143 0.22 -2.77 -0.21
N ASN A 144 -0.56 -3.25 0.76
CA ASN A 144 -2.01 -3.08 0.78
C ASN A 144 -2.51 -1.62 0.78
N PRO A 145 -1.83 -0.58 1.33
CA PRO A 145 -2.23 0.81 1.14
C PRO A 145 -1.93 1.36 -0.27
N TYR A 146 -0.90 0.85 -0.95
CA TYR A 146 -0.40 1.41 -2.20
C TYR A 146 -1.06 0.79 -3.44
N LEU A 147 -1.22 -0.53 -3.45
CA LEU A 147 -1.75 -1.27 -4.60
C LEU A 147 -3.13 -0.75 -5.08
N PRO A 148 -4.06 -0.30 -4.21
CA PRO A 148 -5.37 0.21 -4.65
C PRO A 148 -5.35 1.61 -5.25
N LEU A 149 -4.27 2.40 -5.15
CA LEU A 149 -4.26 3.82 -5.52
C LEU A 149 -4.69 4.08 -6.97
N VAL A 150 -4.11 3.36 -7.93
CA VAL A 150 -4.45 3.52 -9.36
C VAL A 150 -5.84 2.95 -9.67
N ALA A 151 -6.23 1.86 -9.00
CA ALA A 151 -7.58 1.32 -9.10
C ALA A 151 -8.63 2.27 -8.52
N PHE A 152 -8.29 3.07 -7.51
CA PHE A 152 -9.18 4.11 -6.99
C PHE A 152 -9.40 5.25 -7.99
N VAL A 153 -8.36 5.68 -8.71
CA VAL A 153 -8.53 6.60 -9.86
C VAL A 153 -9.53 6.03 -10.87
N LEU A 154 -9.38 4.75 -11.23
CA LEU A 154 -10.30 4.07 -12.14
C LEU A 154 -11.74 4.02 -11.56
N THR A 155 -11.89 3.77 -10.26
CA THR A 155 -13.19 3.75 -9.58
C THR A 155 -13.92 5.08 -9.72
N VAL A 156 -13.24 6.21 -9.50
CA VAL A 156 -13.82 7.56 -9.61
C VAL A 156 -14.17 7.90 -11.05
N ILE A 157 -13.25 7.63 -12.00
CA ILE A 157 -13.46 7.92 -13.43
C ILE A 157 -14.58 7.04 -14.02
N ALA A 158 -14.66 5.77 -13.64
CA ALA A 158 -15.74 4.89 -14.08
C ALA A 158 -17.09 5.33 -13.49
N GLY A 159 -17.12 5.74 -12.20
CA GLY A 159 -18.32 6.32 -11.59
C GLY A 159 -18.80 7.59 -12.31
N TRP A 160 -17.87 8.50 -12.64
CA TRP A 160 -18.17 9.65 -13.48
C TRP A 160 -18.81 9.25 -14.81
N ALA A 161 -18.28 8.24 -15.48
CA ALA A 161 -18.81 7.74 -16.74
C ALA A 161 -20.22 7.14 -16.61
N VAL A 162 -20.51 6.44 -15.49
CA VAL A 162 -21.88 5.97 -15.17
C VAL A 162 -22.82 7.15 -15.00
N LEU A 163 -22.42 8.18 -14.25
CA LEU A 163 -23.20 9.41 -14.09
C LEU A 163 -23.40 10.13 -15.44
N ASP A 164 -22.46 9.98 -16.37
CA ASP A 164 -22.56 10.53 -17.74
C ASP A 164 -23.45 9.70 -18.68
N GLY A 165 -23.90 8.54 -18.27
CA GLY A 165 -24.87 7.71 -18.98
C GLY A 165 -24.31 6.41 -19.55
N ASP A 166 -23.01 6.14 -19.42
CA ASP A 166 -22.45 4.85 -19.81
C ASP A 166 -22.60 3.83 -18.67
N HIS A 167 -23.80 3.25 -18.55
CA HIS A 167 -24.11 2.25 -17.53
C HIS A 167 -23.20 1.00 -17.57
N ARG A 168 -22.49 0.73 -18.68
CA ARG A 168 -21.54 -0.38 -18.80
C ARG A 168 -20.33 -0.18 -17.90
N MET A 169 -19.98 1.08 -17.61
CA MET A 169 -18.86 1.41 -16.71
C MET A 169 -19.13 1.05 -15.26
N LEU A 170 -20.37 0.72 -14.90
CA LEU A 170 -20.72 0.19 -13.58
C LEU A 170 -19.98 -1.13 -13.29
N ILE A 171 -19.81 -2.00 -14.29
CA ILE A 171 -19.05 -3.25 -14.16
C ILE A 171 -17.58 -2.95 -13.84
N VAL A 172 -16.98 -2.01 -14.58
CA VAL A 172 -15.59 -1.59 -14.37
C VAL A 172 -15.40 -0.97 -12.99
N GLN A 173 -16.34 -0.11 -12.59
CA GLN A 173 -16.35 0.53 -11.29
C GLN A 173 -16.43 -0.49 -10.15
N VAL A 174 -17.33 -1.47 -10.24
CA VAL A 174 -17.49 -2.52 -9.21
C VAL A 174 -16.21 -3.33 -9.05
N ILE A 175 -15.57 -3.73 -10.16
CA ILE A 175 -14.31 -4.49 -10.11
C ILE A 175 -13.21 -3.66 -9.43
N ALA A 176 -12.99 -2.42 -9.88
CA ALA A 176 -11.96 -1.55 -9.33
C ALA A 176 -12.24 -1.18 -7.86
N ALA A 177 -13.47 -0.85 -7.53
CA ALA A 177 -13.90 -0.53 -6.17
C ALA A 177 -13.78 -1.74 -5.22
N THR A 178 -14.07 -2.95 -5.70
CA THR A 178 -13.91 -4.17 -4.91
C THR A 178 -12.43 -4.44 -4.63
N LEU A 179 -11.55 -4.27 -5.62
CA LEU A 179 -10.10 -4.37 -5.38
C LEU A 179 -9.66 -3.40 -4.29
N CYS A 180 -10.04 -2.12 -4.38
CA CYS A 180 -9.69 -1.12 -3.37
C CYS A 180 -10.23 -1.50 -1.98
N ALA A 181 -11.52 -1.80 -1.88
CA ALA A 181 -12.21 -2.06 -0.62
C ALA A 181 -11.72 -3.35 0.07
N GLN A 182 -11.40 -4.39 -0.68
CA GLN A 182 -10.89 -5.64 -0.13
C GLN A 182 -9.42 -5.54 0.28
N THR A 183 -8.62 -4.77 -0.45
CA THR A 183 -7.18 -4.67 -0.20
C THR A 183 -6.86 -3.82 1.03
N HIS A 184 -7.57 -2.71 1.26
CA HIS A 184 -7.27 -1.82 2.38
C HIS A 184 -8.54 -1.13 2.92
N VAL A 185 -8.80 -1.31 4.22
CA VAL A 185 -10.03 -0.83 4.91
C VAL A 185 -10.36 0.64 4.66
N PRO A 186 -9.41 1.61 4.66
CA PRO A 186 -9.73 3.02 4.41
C PRO A 186 -10.45 3.31 3.09
N TYR A 187 -10.32 2.44 2.10
CA TYR A 187 -11.07 2.57 0.84
C TYR A 187 -12.52 2.05 0.91
N LEU A 188 -12.88 1.28 1.94
CA LEU A 188 -14.16 0.55 1.99
C LEU A 188 -15.35 1.49 1.90
N SER A 189 -15.40 2.52 2.75
CA SER A 189 -16.50 3.49 2.79
C SER A 189 -16.58 4.32 1.50
N LEU A 190 -15.44 4.78 0.98
CA LEU A 190 -15.34 5.53 -0.27
C LEU A 190 -15.88 4.73 -1.46
N CYS A 191 -15.41 3.50 -1.62
CA CYS A 191 -15.82 2.63 -2.72
C CYS A 191 -17.29 2.22 -2.60
N ALA A 192 -17.75 1.88 -1.40
CA ALA A 192 -19.14 1.51 -1.16
C ALA A 192 -20.11 2.64 -1.52
N VAL A 193 -19.83 3.87 -1.10
CA VAL A 193 -20.68 5.03 -1.40
C VAL A 193 -20.62 5.39 -2.88
N LEU A 194 -19.43 5.39 -3.51
CA LEU A 194 -19.31 5.70 -4.94
C LEU A 194 -20.05 4.70 -5.81
N VAL A 195 -19.95 3.41 -5.52
CA VAL A 195 -20.68 2.36 -6.22
C VAL A 195 -22.20 2.48 -5.96
N GLY A 196 -22.58 2.70 -4.68
CA GLY A 196 -23.98 2.91 -4.29
C GLY A 196 -24.64 4.08 -5.02
N VAL A 197 -23.93 5.22 -5.12
CA VAL A 197 -24.41 6.40 -5.89
C VAL A 197 -24.57 6.06 -7.37
N SER A 198 -23.66 5.30 -7.96
CA SER A 198 -23.77 4.89 -9.36
C SER A 198 -24.97 3.98 -9.61
N PHE A 199 -25.22 2.99 -8.75
CA PHE A 199 -26.45 2.17 -8.81
C PHE A 199 -27.70 3.02 -8.60
N ALA A 200 -27.70 3.91 -7.61
CA ALA A 200 -28.84 4.80 -7.33
C ALA A 200 -29.18 5.68 -8.53
N VAL A 201 -28.17 6.21 -9.24
CA VAL A 201 -28.39 7.01 -10.47
C VAL A 201 -28.99 6.17 -11.59
N VAL A 202 -28.56 4.92 -11.77
CA VAL A 202 -29.15 4.01 -12.76
C VAL A 202 -30.64 3.74 -12.43
N VAL A 203 -30.93 3.39 -11.18
CA VAL A 203 -32.31 3.16 -10.72
C VAL A 203 -33.16 4.42 -10.81
N TRP A 204 -32.62 5.58 -10.41
CA TRP A 204 -33.31 6.86 -10.52
C TRP A 204 -33.70 7.19 -11.97
N ARG A 205 -32.86 6.87 -12.95
CA ARG A 205 -33.17 7.05 -14.37
C ARG A 205 -34.35 6.17 -14.81
N TRP A 206 -34.42 4.92 -14.33
CA TRP A 206 -35.58 4.04 -14.62
C TRP A 206 -36.86 4.59 -14.03
N VAL A 207 -36.82 5.02 -12.77
CA VAL A 207 -37.99 5.61 -12.11
C VAL A 207 -38.47 6.87 -12.84
N ARG A 208 -37.54 7.76 -13.21
CA ARG A 208 -37.86 9.00 -13.92
C ARG A 208 -38.41 8.75 -15.33
N ALA A 209 -37.86 7.78 -16.02
CA ALA A 209 -38.35 7.39 -17.36
C ALA A 209 -39.63 6.54 -17.30
N ARG A 210 -40.05 6.10 -16.11
CA ARG A 210 -41.12 5.14 -15.90
C ARG A 210 -40.95 3.86 -16.75
N ALA A 211 -39.73 3.50 -17.07
CA ALA A 211 -39.35 2.35 -17.88
C ALA A 211 -37.96 1.84 -17.49
N VAL A 212 -37.81 0.53 -17.48
CA VAL A 212 -36.49 -0.11 -17.27
C VAL A 212 -35.85 -0.34 -18.63
N ASP A 213 -34.76 0.36 -18.90
CA ASP A 213 -33.94 0.10 -20.09
C ASP A 213 -33.21 -1.25 -19.94
N ARG A 214 -33.44 -2.14 -20.91
CA ARG A 214 -32.92 -3.51 -20.89
C ARG A 214 -31.37 -3.55 -20.84
N SER A 215 -30.71 -2.64 -21.55
CA SER A 215 -29.25 -2.61 -21.60
C SER A 215 -28.64 -2.19 -20.24
N SER A 216 -29.22 -1.17 -19.60
CA SER A 216 -28.77 -0.72 -18.28
C SER A 216 -29.12 -1.73 -17.18
N ALA A 217 -30.27 -2.43 -17.29
CA ALA A 217 -30.64 -3.52 -16.39
C ALA A 217 -29.66 -4.70 -16.48
N TRP A 218 -29.26 -5.08 -17.70
CA TRP A 218 -28.23 -6.09 -17.93
C TRP A 218 -26.89 -5.67 -17.30
N SER A 219 -26.45 -4.43 -17.54
CA SER A 219 -25.18 -3.94 -16.98
C SER A 219 -25.20 -3.90 -15.46
N ALA A 220 -26.33 -3.47 -14.87
CA ALA A 220 -26.49 -3.47 -13.41
C ALA A 220 -26.52 -4.90 -12.83
N GLY A 221 -27.21 -5.82 -13.51
CA GLY A 221 -27.26 -7.24 -13.13
C GLY A 221 -25.89 -7.90 -13.20
N ILE A 222 -25.13 -7.68 -14.28
CA ILE A 222 -23.76 -8.18 -14.41
C ILE A 222 -22.85 -7.57 -13.35
N ALA A 223 -22.92 -6.26 -13.12
CA ALA A 223 -22.12 -5.58 -12.10
C ALA A 223 -22.40 -6.13 -10.70
N PHE A 224 -23.68 -6.35 -10.36
CA PHE A 224 -24.08 -6.96 -9.10
C PHE A 224 -23.56 -8.41 -8.98
N GLY A 225 -23.73 -9.23 -10.02
CA GLY A 225 -23.26 -10.62 -10.05
C GLY A 225 -21.75 -10.73 -9.92
N VAL A 226 -21.01 -9.87 -10.63
CA VAL A 226 -19.54 -9.78 -10.52
C VAL A 226 -19.14 -9.34 -9.10
N GLY A 227 -19.79 -8.34 -8.54
CA GLY A 227 -19.56 -7.92 -7.16
C GLY A 227 -19.79 -9.06 -6.18
N ALA A 228 -20.94 -9.75 -6.26
CA ALA A 228 -21.27 -10.89 -5.41
C ALA A 228 -20.22 -12.01 -5.52
N LEU A 229 -19.76 -12.32 -6.74
CA LEU A 229 -18.72 -13.33 -6.97
C LEU A 229 -17.38 -12.93 -6.32
N LEU A 230 -16.96 -11.68 -6.49
CA LEU A 230 -15.69 -11.19 -5.94
C LEU A 230 -15.71 -11.10 -4.40
N TRP A 231 -16.88 -10.92 -3.78
CA TRP A 231 -17.04 -10.91 -2.33
C TRP A 231 -17.35 -12.31 -1.74
N LEU A 232 -17.51 -13.33 -2.56
CA LEU A 232 -17.83 -14.68 -2.11
C LEU A 232 -16.80 -15.25 -1.12
N PRO A 233 -15.45 -15.10 -1.33
CA PRO A 233 -14.48 -15.57 -0.34
C PRO A 233 -14.68 -14.97 1.05
N VAL A 234 -14.98 -13.68 1.12
CA VAL A 234 -15.24 -12.96 2.38
C VAL A 234 -16.47 -13.53 3.11
N PHE A 235 -17.53 -13.84 2.38
CA PHE A 235 -18.71 -14.49 2.96
C PHE A 235 -18.43 -15.93 3.41
N ILE A 236 -17.58 -16.65 2.68
CA ILE A 236 -17.16 -18.01 3.09
C ILE A 236 -16.38 -17.94 4.41
N ASP A 237 -15.46 -16.98 4.58
CA ASP A 237 -14.75 -16.77 5.84
C ASP A 237 -15.71 -16.49 6.99
N GLU A 238 -16.67 -15.58 6.78
CA GLU A 238 -17.64 -15.19 7.80
C GLU A 238 -18.50 -16.36 8.31
N VAL A 239 -18.78 -17.33 7.43
CA VAL A 239 -19.59 -18.52 7.80
C VAL A 239 -18.73 -19.62 8.42
N ARG A 240 -17.45 -19.73 8.02
CA ARG A 240 -16.57 -20.83 8.47
C ARG A 240 -15.80 -20.54 9.74
N ARG A 241 -15.52 -19.29 10.02
CA ARG A 241 -14.72 -18.84 11.14
C ARG A 241 -15.60 -18.17 12.21
N ASP A 242 -15.34 -18.41 13.49
CA ASP A 242 -16.00 -17.75 14.59
C ASP A 242 -14.96 -17.10 15.55
N PRO A 243 -14.92 -15.76 15.65
CA PRO A 243 -15.64 -14.80 14.81
C PRO A 243 -15.07 -14.71 13.39
N GLY A 244 -15.94 -14.54 12.39
CA GLY A 244 -15.54 -14.23 11.02
C GLY A 244 -14.96 -12.81 10.89
N ASN A 245 -14.22 -12.55 9.80
CA ASN A 245 -13.52 -11.29 9.65
C ASN A 245 -14.45 -10.05 9.54
N VAL A 246 -15.62 -10.20 8.93
CA VAL A 246 -16.62 -9.11 8.86
C VAL A 246 -17.15 -8.78 10.25
N THR A 247 -17.38 -9.80 11.08
CA THR A 247 -17.75 -9.62 12.50
C THR A 247 -16.65 -8.91 13.28
N MET A 248 -15.37 -9.25 13.06
CA MET A 248 -14.23 -8.57 13.70
C MET A 248 -14.13 -7.09 13.28
N LEU A 249 -14.24 -6.80 11.98
CA LEU A 249 -14.29 -5.44 11.45
C LEU A 249 -15.45 -4.64 12.07
N ARG A 250 -16.64 -5.24 12.11
CA ARG A 250 -17.82 -4.60 12.70
C ARG A 250 -17.59 -4.27 14.18
N ARG A 251 -17.05 -5.19 14.97
CA ARG A 251 -16.73 -4.97 16.40
C ARG A 251 -15.75 -3.82 16.56
N HIS A 252 -14.66 -3.82 15.80
CA HIS A 252 -13.62 -2.78 15.83
C HIS A 252 -14.19 -1.38 15.54
N PHE A 253 -15.10 -1.23 14.57
CA PHE A 253 -15.69 0.08 14.24
C PHE A 253 -16.84 0.50 15.16
N LEU A 254 -17.51 -0.43 15.84
CA LEU A 254 -18.57 -0.13 16.81
C LEU A 254 -18.03 0.12 18.21
N ASP A 255 -16.94 -0.59 18.58
CA ASP A 255 -16.28 -0.49 19.89
C ASP A 255 -14.77 -0.33 19.65
N PRO A 256 -14.32 0.86 19.19
CA PRO A 256 -12.93 1.08 18.85
C PRO A 256 -12.04 1.12 20.10
N PRO A 257 -10.79 0.63 20.02
CA PRO A 257 -9.86 0.61 21.15
C PRO A 257 -9.39 2.02 21.57
N GLU A 258 -9.48 2.98 20.67
CA GLU A 258 -9.06 4.38 20.86
C GLU A 258 -10.14 5.35 20.39
N ALA A 259 -10.10 6.58 20.88
CA ALA A 259 -11.04 7.61 20.45
C ALA A 259 -10.83 7.98 18.97
N PRO A 260 -11.91 8.25 18.21
CA PRO A 260 -11.79 8.72 16.85
C PRO A 260 -11.22 10.15 16.82
N GLN A 261 -10.44 10.45 15.79
CA GLN A 261 -9.76 11.75 15.60
C GLN A 261 -10.71 12.96 15.51
N GLY A 262 -11.96 12.71 15.13
CA GLY A 262 -12.98 13.73 15.07
C GLY A 262 -12.98 14.55 13.77
N LEU A 263 -14.07 15.30 13.58
CA LEU A 263 -14.37 15.99 12.33
C LEU A 263 -13.34 17.08 11.98
N GLY A 264 -12.80 17.77 12.98
CA GLY A 264 -11.81 18.83 12.77
C GLY A 264 -10.52 18.31 12.15
N VAL A 265 -10.00 17.18 12.65
CA VAL A 265 -8.82 16.51 12.08
C VAL A 265 -9.16 15.98 10.68
N GLY A 266 -10.31 15.32 10.51
CA GLY A 266 -10.73 14.82 9.20
C GLY A 266 -10.78 15.91 8.12
N ILE A 267 -11.32 17.09 8.43
CA ILE A 267 -11.35 18.23 7.50
C ILE A 267 -9.94 18.72 7.19
N LYS A 268 -9.11 18.95 8.22
CA LYS A 268 -7.75 19.48 8.02
C LYS A 268 -6.90 18.51 7.18
N THR A 269 -6.95 17.22 7.49
CA THR A 269 -6.22 16.19 6.75
C THR A 269 -6.65 16.12 5.28
N VAL A 270 -7.95 16.11 5.00
CA VAL A 270 -8.42 16.09 3.61
C VAL A 270 -8.03 17.38 2.88
N LEU A 271 -8.13 18.55 3.53
CA LEU A 271 -7.68 19.81 2.93
C LEU A 271 -6.18 19.83 2.67
N ALA A 272 -5.35 19.27 3.55
CA ALA A 272 -3.90 19.17 3.33
C ALA A 272 -3.56 18.43 2.02
N HIS A 273 -4.37 17.45 1.62
CA HIS A 273 -4.23 16.73 0.36
C HIS A 273 -4.78 17.51 -0.87
N PHE A 274 -5.37 18.68 -0.68
CA PHE A 274 -5.69 19.63 -1.76
C PHE A 274 -4.56 20.64 -2.02
N ASP A 275 -3.48 20.62 -1.26
CA ASP A 275 -2.31 21.46 -1.48
C ASP A 275 -1.48 20.97 -2.69
N VAL A 276 -1.93 21.36 -3.88
CA VAL A 276 -1.22 21.02 -5.14
C VAL A 276 0.11 21.77 -5.31
N ILE A 277 0.38 22.80 -4.49
CA ILE A 277 1.67 23.49 -4.51
C ILE A 277 2.71 22.61 -3.87
N HIS A 278 2.39 22.02 -2.72
CA HIS A 278 3.22 20.99 -2.09
C HIS A 278 3.52 19.86 -3.06
N LEU A 279 2.48 19.33 -3.72
CA LEU A 279 2.62 18.33 -4.74
C LEU A 279 3.60 18.74 -5.85
N ALA A 280 3.44 19.94 -6.41
CA ALA A 280 4.25 20.41 -7.53
C ALA A 280 5.71 20.67 -7.14
N THR A 281 5.98 21.12 -5.91
CA THR A 281 7.34 21.40 -5.45
C THR A 281 8.13 20.16 -5.07
N ARG A 282 7.44 19.11 -4.62
CA ARG A 282 8.07 17.84 -4.21
C ARG A 282 8.34 16.88 -5.37
N LEU A 283 7.58 16.96 -6.48
CA LEU A 283 7.81 16.15 -7.69
C LEU A 283 9.28 16.10 -8.15
N PRO A 284 10.02 17.22 -8.24
CA PRO A 284 11.41 17.20 -8.69
C PRO A 284 12.42 16.85 -7.60
N GLN A 285 12.05 16.82 -6.33
CA GLN A 285 12.95 16.70 -5.18
C GLN A 285 13.03 15.29 -4.60
N ARG A 286 12.36 14.30 -5.20
CA ARG A 286 12.34 12.95 -4.67
C ARG A 286 13.75 12.37 -4.57
N GLY A 287 14.18 12.19 -3.33
CA GLY A 287 15.35 11.43 -2.94
C GLY A 287 15.07 9.94 -2.89
N ALA A 288 16.09 9.15 -2.68
CA ALA A 288 16.02 7.70 -2.52
C ALA A 288 15.61 7.27 -1.10
N ASP A 289 15.55 8.19 -0.13
CA ASP A 289 15.32 7.84 1.26
C ASP A 289 13.84 7.64 1.61
N TYR A 290 13.55 6.45 2.14
CA TYR A 290 12.20 6.02 2.54
C TYR A 290 11.57 6.97 3.57
N PHE A 291 12.32 7.43 4.58
CA PHE A 291 11.80 8.32 5.61
C PHE A 291 11.49 9.74 5.11
N GLU A 292 12.25 10.28 4.15
CA GLU A 292 11.93 11.56 3.49
C GLU A 292 10.65 11.45 2.64
N ILE A 293 10.38 10.27 2.05
CA ILE A 293 9.16 10.01 1.28
C ILE A 293 7.92 10.03 2.19
N LEU A 294 8.03 9.60 3.45
CA LEU A 294 6.91 9.56 4.39
C LEU A 294 6.33 10.95 4.63
N ASP A 295 7.18 11.92 4.94
CA ASP A 295 6.75 13.31 5.20
C ASP A 295 6.08 13.94 3.98
N ASP A 296 6.59 13.66 2.78
CA ASP A 296 6.02 14.16 1.53
C ASP A 296 4.64 13.60 1.22
N LEU A 297 4.32 12.41 1.71
CA LEU A 297 3.04 11.74 1.50
C LEU A 297 1.96 12.11 2.54
N GLU A 298 2.32 12.67 3.69
CA GLU A 298 1.38 13.02 4.78
C GLU A 298 0.40 14.15 4.42
N GLY A 299 0.76 14.99 3.47
CA GLY A 299 -0.04 16.13 3.04
C GLY A 299 0.70 17.46 3.20
N GLY A 300 0.25 18.47 2.45
CA GLY A 300 0.78 19.82 2.53
C GLY A 300 0.07 20.70 3.58
N SER A 301 0.07 22.01 3.35
CA SER A 301 -0.63 22.95 4.20
C SER A 301 -2.16 22.88 4.00
N TRP A 302 -2.91 22.60 5.06
CA TRP A 302 -4.38 22.63 5.00
C TRP A 302 -4.94 24.01 4.63
N MET A 303 -4.23 25.11 4.91
CA MET A 303 -4.63 26.47 4.54
C MET A 303 -4.52 26.69 3.03
N VAL A 304 -3.42 26.24 2.40
CA VAL A 304 -3.27 26.28 0.95
C VAL A 304 -4.32 25.37 0.30
N GLY A 305 -4.52 24.18 0.85
CA GLY A 305 -5.56 23.26 0.40
C GLY A 305 -6.97 23.84 0.50
N LEU A 306 -7.27 24.64 1.54
CA LEU A 306 -8.55 25.34 1.65
C LEU A 306 -8.77 26.34 0.51
N VAL A 307 -7.72 27.06 0.09
CA VAL A 307 -7.82 27.99 -1.06
C VAL A 307 -8.11 27.21 -2.35
N VAL A 308 -7.41 26.10 -2.58
CA VAL A 308 -7.65 25.23 -3.75
C VAL A 308 -9.04 24.63 -3.71
N PHE A 309 -9.48 24.16 -2.54
CA PHE A 309 -10.82 23.64 -2.31
C PHE A 309 -11.90 24.69 -2.60
N ALA A 310 -11.74 25.92 -2.09
CA ALA A 310 -12.67 27.02 -2.35
C ALA A 310 -12.74 27.37 -3.84
N ALA A 311 -11.59 27.39 -4.53
CA ALA A 311 -11.55 27.61 -5.98
C ALA A 311 -12.29 26.49 -6.73
N TRP A 312 -12.11 25.21 -6.31
CA TRP A 312 -12.83 24.08 -6.87
C TRP A 312 -14.35 24.18 -6.61
N VAL A 313 -14.79 24.55 -5.42
CA VAL A 313 -16.22 24.77 -5.11
C VAL A 313 -16.79 25.87 -6.00
N GLY A 314 -16.07 26.99 -6.15
CA GLY A 314 -16.45 28.08 -7.07
C GLY A 314 -16.60 27.59 -8.51
N ALA A 315 -15.67 26.77 -8.99
CA ALA A 315 -15.73 26.16 -10.32
C ALA A 315 -16.92 25.18 -10.44
N ALA A 316 -17.18 24.38 -9.41
CA ALA A 316 -18.32 23.46 -9.39
C ALA A 316 -19.64 24.22 -9.50
N VAL A 317 -19.83 25.29 -8.71
CA VAL A 317 -21.00 26.16 -8.80
C VAL A 317 -21.10 26.81 -10.19
N TRP A 318 -19.99 27.34 -10.70
CA TRP A 318 -19.96 27.94 -12.05
C TRP A 318 -20.31 26.96 -13.16
N SER A 319 -19.92 25.68 -13.01
CA SER A 319 -20.14 24.64 -14.01
C SER A 319 -21.62 24.42 -14.35
N TRP A 320 -22.56 24.74 -13.44
CA TRP A 320 -24.00 24.67 -13.68
C TRP A 320 -24.48 25.62 -14.77
N ARG A 321 -23.72 26.69 -15.05
CA ARG A 321 -24.00 27.67 -16.11
C ARG A 321 -23.46 27.21 -17.47
N LEU A 322 -22.66 26.14 -17.50
CA LEU A 322 -22.08 25.62 -18.74
C LEU A 322 -23.03 24.61 -19.40
N ALA A 323 -22.95 24.52 -20.73
CA ALA A 323 -23.72 23.56 -21.51
C ALA A 323 -23.25 22.10 -21.33
N ASP A 324 -21.94 21.92 -20.99
CA ASP A 324 -21.35 20.58 -20.85
C ASP A 324 -21.64 19.97 -19.46
N ARG A 325 -22.68 19.14 -19.42
CA ARG A 325 -23.09 18.44 -18.18
C ARG A 325 -22.09 17.41 -17.67
N ARG A 326 -21.14 16.97 -18.47
CA ARG A 326 -20.07 16.04 -18.06
C ARG A 326 -19.20 16.65 -16.97
N ILE A 327 -18.94 17.96 -17.06
CA ILE A 327 -18.16 18.70 -16.05
C ILE A 327 -18.90 18.69 -14.71
N VAL A 328 -20.21 19.01 -14.72
CA VAL A 328 -21.06 18.99 -13.52
C VAL A 328 -21.02 17.62 -12.84
N ARG A 329 -21.10 16.54 -13.63
CA ARG A 329 -21.07 15.16 -13.13
C ARG A 329 -19.70 14.79 -12.53
N LEU A 330 -18.60 15.29 -13.10
CA LEU A 330 -17.27 15.10 -12.54
C LEU A 330 -17.18 15.80 -11.17
N HIS A 331 -17.59 17.07 -11.07
CA HIS A 331 -17.66 17.76 -9.78
C HIS A 331 -18.52 17.00 -8.76
N ALA A 332 -19.66 16.46 -9.17
CA ALA A 332 -20.55 15.71 -8.29
C ALA A 332 -19.89 14.45 -7.72
N VAL A 333 -19.20 13.65 -8.55
CA VAL A 333 -18.48 12.45 -8.09
C VAL A 333 -17.36 12.83 -7.13
N VAL A 334 -16.55 13.85 -7.45
CA VAL A 334 -15.48 14.33 -6.59
C VAL A 334 -16.05 14.89 -5.27
N ALA A 335 -17.18 15.59 -5.31
CA ALA A 335 -17.83 16.12 -4.11
C ALA A 335 -18.33 15.01 -3.17
N VAL A 336 -18.97 13.98 -3.73
CA VAL A 336 -19.39 12.80 -2.96
C VAL A 336 -18.18 12.13 -2.33
N ALA A 337 -17.13 11.86 -3.12
CA ALA A 337 -15.92 11.23 -2.63
C ALA A 337 -15.24 12.05 -1.53
N THR A 338 -15.13 13.39 -1.70
CA THR A 338 -14.53 14.29 -0.71
C THR A 338 -15.35 14.34 0.59
N GLY A 339 -16.68 14.37 0.49
CA GLY A 339 -17.55 14.31 1.68
C GLY A 339 -17.36 13.01 2.48
N VAL A 340 -17.32 11.87 1.78
CA VAL A 340 -17.04 10.56 2.41
C VAL A 340 -15.62 10.52 2.97
N ALA A 341 -14.66 11.11 2.26
CA ALA A 341 -13.27 11.23 2.69
C ALA A 341 -13.15 11.89 4.06
N VAL A 342 -13.79 13.04 4.25
CA VAL A 342 -13.80 13.76 5.54
C VAL A 342 -14.40 12.89 6.65
N VAL A 343 -15.53 12.23 6.39
CA VAL A 343 -16.17 11.34 7.37
C VAL A 343 -15.28 10.15 7.68
N SER A 344 -14.69 9.51 6.66
CA SER A 344 -13.82 8.35 6.84
C SER A 344 -12.57 8.70 7.66
N THR A 345 -11.90 9.80 7.32
CA THR A 345 -10.71 10.27 8.05
C THR A 345 -11.05 10.66 9.50
N SER A 346 -12.21 11.29 9.73
CA SER A 346 -12.66 11.65 11.09
C SER A 346 -12.90 10.43 11.99
N ARG A 347 -13.07 9.25 11.40
CA ARG A 347 -13.30 7.97 12.10
C ARG A 347 -12.05 7.12 12.23
N ILE A 348 -10.87 7.62 11.86
CA ILE A 348 -9.60 6.97 12.17
C ILE A 348 -9.38 6.99 13.68
N PHE A 349 -8.93 5.87 14.23
CA PHE A 349 -8.63 5.69 15.65
C PHE A 349 -7.11 5.77 15.85
N GLY A 350 -6.66 6.47 16.89
CA GLY A 350 -5.24 6.69 17.17
C GLY A 350 -4.53 7.55 16.13
N LYS A 351 -3.21 7.38 15.96
CA LYS A 351 -2.38 8.20 15.03
C LYS A 351 -2.88 8.07 13.59
N VAL A 352 -3.02 9.20 12.89
CA VAL A 352 -3.31 9.24 11.45
C VAL A 352 -2.01 9.01 10.69
N TRP A 353 -1.78 7.78 10.28
CA TRP A 353 -0.65 7.45 9.45
C TRP A 353 -0.90 7.89 8.00
N TYR A 354 0.14 8.38 7.32
CA TYR A 354 0.06 8.88 5.94
C TYR A 354 -0.62 7.90 4.97
N TYR A 355 -0.34 6.61 5.10
CA TYR A 355 -0.87 5.57 4.23
C TYR A 355 -2.39 5.34 4.37
N LEU A 356 -3.00 5.82 5.44
CA LEU A 356 -4.46 5.75 5.63
C LEU A 356 -5.21 6.76 4.77
N THR A 357 -4.54 7.79 4.26
CA THR A 357 -5.16 8.93 3.57
C THR A 357 -4.63 9.19 2.16
N LEU A 358 -3.71 8.36 1.64
CA LEU A 358 -3.09 8.52 0.31
C LEU A 358 -4.08 8.70 -0.84
N TRP A 359 -5.25 8.05 -0.78
CA TRP A 359 -6.32 8.22 -1.76
C TRP A 359 -6.85 9.67 -1.83
N ALA A 360 -6.64 10.49 -0.82
CA ALA A 360 -7.11 11.88 -0.80
C ALA A 360 -6.37 12.75 -1.82
N TRP A 361 -5.10 12.45 -2.12
CA TRP A 361 -4.37 13.11 -3.19
C TRP A 361 -5.02 12.94 -4.57
N VAL A 362 -5.59 11.78 -4.82
CA VAL A 362 -6.35 11.53 -6.06
C VAL A 362 -7.54 12.48 -6.15
N LEU A 363 -8.22 12.77 -5.03
CA LEU A 363 -9.35 13.69 -4.98
C LEU A 363 -8.91 15.13 -5.23
N GLY A 364 -7.80 15.57 -4.61
CA GLY A 364 -7.21 16.90 -4.84
C GLY A 364 -6.85 17.12 -6.32
N LEU A 365 -6.17 16.16 -6.95
CA LEU A 365 -5.82 16.23 -8.36
C LEU A 365 -7.06 16.25 -9.27
N LEU A 366 -8.06 15.44 -8.98
CA LEU A 366 -9.31 15.42 -9.75
C LEU A 366 -10.12 16.71 -9.57
N ALA A 367 -10.09 17.33 -8.38
CA ALA A 367 -10.70 18.64 -8.13
C ALA A 367 -10.02 19.74 -8.96
N VAL A 368 -8.69 19.76 -9.00
CA VAL A 368 -7.92 20.68 -9.85
C VAL A 368 -8.24 20.44 -11.34
N PHE A 369 -8.25 19.17 -11.77
CA PHE A 369 -8.61 18.84 -13.14
C PHE A 369 -10.01 19.31 -13.53
N ALA A 370 -10.99 19.09 -12.67
CA ALA A 370 -12.36 19.55 -12.88
C ALA A 370 -12.46 21.09 -12.91
N THR A 371 -11.67 21.78 -12.08
CA THR A 371 -11.56 23.25 -12.06
C THR A 371 -10.98 23.78 -13.37
N LEU A 372 -9.86 23.19 -13.84
CA LEU A 372 -9.24 23.57 -15.09
C LEU A 372 -10.14 23.27 -16.29
N TRP A 373 -10.88 22.15 -16.27
CA TRP A 373 -11.85 21.84 -17.32
C TRP A 373 -13.01 22.86 -17.32
N THR A 374 -13.51 23.27 -16.13
CA THR A 374 -14.52 24.31 -16.00
C THR A 374 -14.02 25.63 -16.56
N ALA A 375 -12.82 26.07 -16.18
CA ALA A 375 -12.20 27.30 -16.69
C ALA A 375 -12.05 27.24 -18.22
N TRP A 376 -11.56 26.10 -18.75
CA TRP A 376 -11.50 25.86 -20.19
C TRP A 376 -12.88 25.97 -20.87
N ALA A 377 -13.91 25.39 -20.27
CA ALA A 377 -15.27 25.43 -20.82
C ALA A 377 -15.92 26.81 -20.73
N ALA A 378 -15.48 27.67 -19.83
CA ALA A 378 -15.95 29.05 -19.68
C ALA A 378 -15.34 30.00 -20.72
N ILE A 379 -14.18 29.66 -21.27
CA ILE A 379 -13.51 30.48 -22.32
C ILE A 379 -14.30 30.38 -23.63
N GLY A 380 -14.53 31.53 -24.31
CA GLY A 380 -15.22 31.58 -25.58
C GLY A 380 -14.51 30.80 -26.70
N PRO A 381 -15.25 30.35 -27.76
CA PRO A 381 -14.71 29.48 -28.81
C PRO A 381 -13.44 30.03 -29.49
N ASP A 382 -13.37 31.35 -29.74
CA ASP A 382 -12.24 31.97 -30.42
C ASP A 382 -10.98 31.97 -29.57
N ARG A 383 -11.10 32.20 -28.27
CA ARG A 383 -9.96 32.09 -27.36
C ARG A 383 -9.52 30.63 -27.15
N ARG A 384 -10.46 29.68 -27.11
CA ARG A 384 -10.12 28.23 -27.03
C ARG A 384 -9.29 27.77 -28.23
N ARG A 385 -9.53 28.31 -29.44
CA ARG A 385 -8.75 27.98 -30.64
C ARG A 385 -7.30 28.41 -30.54
N ARG A 386 -7.01 29.46 -29.76
CA ARG A 386 -5.66 30.01 -29.56
C ARG A 386 -4.85 29.25 -28.50
N ILE A 387 -5.48 28.51 -27.62
CA ILE A 387 -4.81 27.73 -26.55
C ILE A 387 -4.47 26.33 -27.10
N PRO A 388 -3.19 25.95 -27.23
CA PRO A 388 -2.79 24.68 -27.77
C PRO A 388 -2.91 23.56 -26.70
N ILE A 389 -4.14 23.27 -26.22
CA ILE A 389 -4.39 22.31 -25.13
C ILE A 389 -3.82 20.91 -25.44
N VAL A 390 -3.84 20.48 -26.70
CA VAL A 390 -3.24 19.20 -27.11
C VAL A 390 -1.72 19.24 -26.95
N GLY A 391 -1.08 20.33 -27.39
CA GLY A 391 0.36 20.51 -27.21
C GLY A 391 0.77 20.59 -25.75
N LEU A 392 -0.01 21.35 -24.95
CA LEU A 392 0.21 21.46 -23.51
C LEU A 392 0.07 20.09 -22.81
N SER A 393 -0.99 19.33 -23.11
CA SER A 393 -1.18 17.99 -22.55
C SER A 393 -0.06 17.04 -22.95
N ILE A 394 0.43 17.11 -24.18
CA ILE A 394 1.58 16.30 -24.62
C ILE A 394 2.85 16.74 -23.90
N GLY A 395 3.07 18.05 -23.74
CA GLY A 395 4.22 18.58 -23.01
C GLY A 395 4.24 18.13 -21.54
N VAL A 396 3.11 18.25 -20.84
CA VAL A 396 2.99 17.77 -19.45
C VAL A 396 3.19 16.26 -19.38
N LEU A 397 2.54 15.49 -20.27
CA LEU A 397 2.70 14.04 -20.33
C LEU A 397 4.18 13.66 -20.55
N ALA A 398 4.88 14.31 -21.46
CA ALA A 398 6.29 14.02 -21.73
C ALA A 398 7.19 14.38 -20.53
N ALA A 399 6.98 15.55 -19.92
CA ALA A 399 7.77 16.01 -18.77
C ALA A 399 7.57 15.08 -17.55
N THR A 400 6.33 14.76 -17.23
CA THR A 400 6.03 13.85 -16.09
C THR A 400 6.47 12.42 -16.36
N THR A 401 6.42 11.96 -17.63
CA THR A 401 7.01 10.67 -18.00
C THR A 401 8.52 10.66 -17.80
N ALA A 402 9.21 11.73 -18.19
CA ALA A 402 10.66 11.83 -18.00
C ALA A 402 11.03 11.82 -16.51
N VAL A 403 10.33 12.61 -15.68
CA VAL A 403 10.53 12.64 -14.22
C VAL A 403 10.32 11.25 -13.63
N PHE A 404 9.20 10.59 -13.93
CA PHE A 404 8.91 9.26 -13.41
C PHE A 404 9.87 8.19 -13.94
N THR A 405 10.39 8.33 -15.18
CA THR A 405 11.38 7.39 -15.72
C THR A 405 12.73 7.51 -15.00
N VAL A 406 13.13 8.74 -14.62
CA VAL A 406 14.35 8.97 -13.84
C VAL A 406 14.22 8.40 -12.44
N ASP A 407 13.09 8.62 -11.79
CA ASP A 407 12.74 8.02 -10.49
C ASP A 407 12.74 6.49 -10.58
N ALA A 408 12.08 5.93 -11.57
CA ALA A 408 12.00 4.50 -11.84
C ALA A 408 13.36 3.82 -12.10
N ALA A 409 14.31 4.54 -12.69
CA ALA A 409 15.66 4.02 -12.93
C ALA A 409 16.51 3.90 -11.64
N ARG A 410 16.07 4.56 -10.58
CA ARG A 410 16.75 4.61 -9.27
C ARG A 410 15.97 3.89 -8.18
N VAL A 411 14.85 3.25 -8.54
CA VAL A 411 13.99 2.59 -7.57
C VAL A 411 14.72 1.44 -6.88
N ASP A 412 14.56 1.37 -5.58
CA ASP A 412 15.01 0.28 -4.75
C ASP A 412 13.82 -0.59 -4.30
N PRO A 413 14.04 -1.87 -3.96
CA PRO A 413 13.01 -2.68 -3.35
C PRO A 413 12.49 -2.07 -2.04
N PRO A 414 11.24 -2.32 -1.67
CA PRO A 414 10.71 -1.86 -0.40
C PRO A 414 11.50 -2.42 0.77
N GLU A 415 11.74 -1.60 1.80
CA GLU A 415 12.54 -2.00 2.97
C GLU A 415 13.86 -2.66 2.57
N GLN A 416 14.56 -2.06 1.59
CA GLN A 416 15.75 -2.64 0.94
C GLN A 416 16.79 -3.08 1.96
N HIS A 417 17.06 -2.24 2.95
CA HIS A 417 18.07 -2.50 3.97
C HIS A 417 17.77 -3.81 4.74
N LEU A 418 16.56 -3.94 5.26
CA LEU A 418 16.13 -5.14 5.98
C LEU A 418 16.05 -6.37 5.06
N GLY A 419 15.59 -6.18 3.83
CA GLY A 419 15.47 -7.25 2.85
C GLY A 419 16.82 -7.75 2.33
N GLN A 420 17.85 -6.90 2.26
CA GLN A 420 19.22 -7.31 1.93
C GLN A 420 19.85 -8.11 3.06
N ILE A 421 19.75 -7.63 4.30
CA ILE A 421 20.22 -8.38 5.48
C ILE A 421 19.60 -9.78 5.49
N LEU A 422 18.29 -9.87 5.26
CA LEU A 422 17.61 -11.16 5.22
C LEU A 422 18.12 -12.04 4.07
N ASP A 423 18.28 -11.50 2.86
CA ASP A 423 18.77 -12.26 1.69
C ASP A 423 20.17 -12.84 1.96
N ASP A 424 21.04 -12.08 2.62
CA ASP A 424 22.40 -12.52 3.00
C ASP A 424 22.37 -13.62 4.09
N LEU A 425 21.38 -13.62 5.00
CA LEU A 425 21.23 -14.61 6.07
C LEU A 425 20.62 -15.94 5.57
N VAL A 426 19.73 -15.88 4.59
CA VAL A 426 18.91 -17.05 4.18
C VAL A 426 19.75 -18.15 3.54
N GLY A 427 20.78 -17.82 2.73
CA GLY A 427 21.66 -18.79 2.10
C GLY A 427 22.40 -19.66 3.13
N PRO A 428 23.23 -19.05 4.00
CA PRO A 428 23.94 -19.78 5.05
C PRO A 428 23.01 -20.55 6.00
N THR A 429 21.84 -20.00 6.32
CA THR A 429 20.84 -20.69 7.16
C THR A 429 20.33 -21.96 6.49
N ALA A 430 19.96 -21.89 5.20
CA ALA A 430 19.46 -23.03 4.46
C ALA A 430 20.53 -24.13 4.32
N ASP A 431 21.77 -23.73 4.03
CA ASP A 431 22.91 -24.66 3.94
C ASP A 431 23.16 -25.37 5.29
N ALA A 432 23.14 -24.63 6.40
CA ALA A 432 23.28 -25.21 7.72
C ALA A 432 22.16 -26.20 8.09
N LEU A 433 20.93 -25.89 7.69
CA LEU A 433 19.78 -26.81 7.88
C LEU A 433 19.97 -28.09 7.06
N ASP A 434 20.42 -27.99 5.80
CA ASP A 434 20.70 -29.15 4.93
C ASP A 434 21.87 -30.01 5.45
N GLU A 435 22.90 -29.40 6.03
CA GLU A 435 24.08 -30.07 6.57
C GLU A 435 23.83 -30.70 7.96
N GLY A 436 22.69 -30.46 8.58
CA GLY A 436 22.36 -31.00 9.90
C GLY A 436 23.11 -30.31 11.05
N ILE A 437 23.43 -29.01 10.91
CA ILE A 437 24.10 -28.23 11.94
C ILE A 437 23.13 -27.92 13.10
N GLY A 438 23.64 -27.96 14.31
CA GLY A 438 22.81 -27.82 15.53
C GLY A 438 21.84 -29.00 15.70
N ALA A 439 20.57 -28.72 15.93
CA ALA A 439 19.52 -29.73 16.06
C ALA A 439 18.81 -30.04 14.72
N SER A 440 19.27 -29.51 13.59
CA SER A 440 18.61 -29.67 12.29
C SER A 440 18.75 -31.07 11.72
N VAL A 441 17.80 -31.49 10.90
CA VAL A 441 17.71 -32.84 10.28
C VAL A 441 17.49 -32.77 8.75
N GLY A 442 17.86 -31.66 8.11
CA GLY A 442 17.72 -31.47 6.67
C GLY A 442 16.29 -31.09 6.25
N LYS A 443 15.97 -31.34 4.97
CA LYS A 443 14.67 -30.95 4.36
C LYS A 443 13.47 -31.75 4.84
N ASP A 444 13.71 -32.90 5.45
CA ASP A 444 12.65 -33.74 6.01
C ASP A 444 12.21 -33.24 7.41
N GLY A 445 12.96 -32.29 7.97
CA GLY A 445 12.69 -31.69 9.26
C GLY A 445 11.62 -30.61 9.24
N ARG A 446 10.97 -30.41 10.39
CA ARG A 446 10.06 -29.29 10.65
C ARG A 446 10.74 -28.29 11.58
N TYR A 447 10.70 -27.03 11.22
CA TYR A 447 11.42 -25.95 11.90
C TYR A 447 10.47 -24.88 12.40
N ALA A 448 10.58 -24.50 13.69
CA ALA A 448 9.94 -23.28 14.18
C ALA A 448 10.86 -22.09 13.93
N VAL A 449 10.41 -21.14 13.12
CA VAL A 449 11.07 -19.85 12.97
C VAL A 449 10.53 -18.91 14.03
N VAL A 450 11.43 -18.42 14.87
CA VAL A 450 11.15 -17.52 15.98
C VAL A 450 12.13 -16.35 15.96
N TRP A 451 11.80 -15.24 16.60
CA TRP A 451 12.67 -14.06 16.58
C TRP A 451 12.57 -13.22 17.86
N SER A 452 13.71 -12.61 18.22
CA SER A 452 13.83 -11.58 19.23
C SER A 452 14.45 -10.34 18.58
N ASP A 453 13.60 -9.38 18.23
CA ASP A 453 13.98 -8.22 17.45
C ASP A 453 14.00 -6.96 18.30
N ALA A 454 15.19 -6.44 18.56
CA ALA A 454 15.44 -5.19 19.26
C ALA A 454 15.31 -3.97 18.34
N TYR A 455 15.26 -4.18 17.02
CA TYR A 455 15.44 -3.15 16.03
C TYR A 455 14.12 -2.73 15.34
N TYR A 456 13.48 -3.60 14.58
CA TYR A 456 12.42 -3.20 13.66
C TYR A 456 11.21 -4.15 13.64
N PHE A 457 10.56 -4.31 14.75
CA PHE A 457 9.21 -4.91 14.85
C PHE A 457 9.08 -6.37 14.36
N GLY A 458 10.14 -7.19 14.49
CA GLY A 458 10.12 -8.58 14.00
C GLY A 458 10.05 -8.71 12.47
N SER A 459 10.56 -7.70 11.77
CA SER A 459 10.36 -7.48 10.33
C SER A 459 10.81 -8.64 9.45
N GLN A 460 11.94 -9.27 9.78
CA GLN A 460 12.60 -10.28 8.97
C GLN A 460 12.08 -11.70 9.25
N GLY A 461 11.43 -11.94 10.39
CA GLY A 461 10.94 -13.27 10.78
C GLY A 461 9.95 -13.88 9.78
N TYR A 462 8.97 -13.10 9.31
CA TYR A 462 8.03 -13.57 8.28
C TYR A 462 8.70 -13.82 6.94
N GLY A 463 9.71 -13.01 6.62
CA GLY A 463 10.53 -13.19 5.42
C GLY A 463 11.34 -14.47 5.47
N LEU A 464 11.95 -14.78 6.63
CA LEU A 464 12.72 -16.00 6.82
C LEU A 464 11.85 -17.25 6.63
N ILE A 465 10.62 -17.26 7.16
CA ILE A 465 9.64 -18.34 6.89
C ILE A 465 9.39 -18.48 5.38
N SER A 466 9.09 -17.36 4.70
CA SER A 466 8.81 -17.34 3.26
C SER A 466 9.99 -17.88 2.44
N GLU A 467 11.22 -17.47 2.78
CA GLU A 467 12.42 -17.87 2.06
C GLU A 467 12.81 -19.32 2.31
N LEU A 468 12.68 -19.84 3.53
CA LEU A 468 12.92 -21.24 3.84
C LEU A 468 11.89 -22.15 3.15
N GLU A 469 10.59 -21.78 3.18
CA GLU A 469 9.57 -22.51 2.39
C GLU A 469 9.89 -22.52 0.89
N ARG A 470 10.39 -21.39 0.34
CA ARG A 470 10.78 -21.32 -1.08
C ARG A 470 11.90 -22.31 -1.42
N ARG A 471 12.78 -22.59 -0.46
CA ARG A 471 13.88 -23.55 -0.58
C ARG A 471 13.47 -24.99 -0.24
N GLY A 472 12.20 -25.22 0.12
CA GLY A 472 11.62 -26.54 0.35
C GLY A 472 11.71 -27.05 1.79
N PHE A 473 11.97 -26.17 2.78
CA PHE A 473 11.91 -26.53 4.20
C PHE A 473 10.48 -26.37 4.75
N ASP A 474 10.07 -27.21 5.70
CA ASP A 474 8.84 -27.06 6.48
C ASP A 474 9.05 -26.03 7.61
N ALA A 475 9.05 -24.74 7.25
CA ALA A 475 9.26 -23.61 8.15
C ALA A 475 7.91 -23.08 8.68
N ARG A 476 7.76 -23.02 9.99
CA ARG A 476 6.51 -22.66 10.66
C ARG A 476 6.78 -21.64 11.77
N ALA A 477 5.70 -21.03 12.32
CA ALA A 477 5.76 -20.13 13.45
C ALA A 477 4.96 -20.67 14.65
N TYR A 478 5.18 -20.12 15.82
CA TYR A 478 4.39 -20.43 17.00
C TYR A 478 2.99 -19.76 16.95
N PRO A 479 2.02 -20.26 17.76
CA PRO A 479 0.60 -19.86 17.68
C PRO A 479 0.34 -18.36 17.84
N THR A 480 1.23 -17.63 18.47
CA THR A 480 1.19 -16.16 18.59
C THR A 480 1.12 -15.47 17.23
N TYR A 481 1.74 -16.06 16.20
CA TYR A 481 1.83 -15.49 14.85
C TYR A 481 0.84 -16.11 13.85
N ARG A 482 -0.22 -16.82 14.34
CA ARG A 482 -1.19 -17.52 13.47
C ARG A 482 -1.91 -16.63 12.46
N VAL A 483 -2.10 -15.35 12.77
CA VAL A 483 -2.77 -14.41 11.88
C VAL A 483 -1.80 -13.89 10.81
N PRO A 484 -0.58 -13.42 11.12
CA PRO A 484 0.43 -13.04 10.13
C PRO A 484 0.81 -14.14 9.16
N VAL A 485 1.21 -15.32 9.64
CA VAL A 485 1.75 -16.39 8.78
C VAL A 485 0.70 -17.35 8.23
N THR A 486 -0.54 -17.24 8.66
CA THR A 486 -1.68 -18.12 8.34
C THR A 486 -1.71 -19.42 9.14
N PRO A 487 -2.93 -19.97 9.44
CA PRO A 487 -3.08 -21.11 10.36
C PRO A 487 -2.36 -22.39 9.96
N GLN A 488 -2.16 -22.66 8.65
CA GLN A 488 -1.48 -23.86 8.16
C GLN A 488 0.03 -23.87 8.43
N ARG A 489 0.61 -22.71 8.78
CA ARG A 489 2.03 -22.53 9.13
C ARG A 489 2.28 -22.45 10.62
N ILE A 490 1.41 -23.05 11.41
CA ILE A 490 1.55 -23.02 12.88
C ILE A 490 2.04 -24.39 13.39
N THR A 491 2.92 -24.33 14.38
CA THR A 491 3.48 -25.47 15.09
C THR A 491 3.65 -25.15 16.57
N THR A 492 4.06 -26.15 17.35
CA THR A 492 4.44 -26.01 18.76
C THR A 492 5.86 -26.55 18.95
N SER A 493 6.50 -26.25 20.08
CA SER A 493 7.83 -26.75 20.40
C SER A 493 7.92 -28.27 20.43
N ASP A 494 6.82 -28.98 20.72
CA ASP A 494 6.77 -30.44 20.77
C ASP A 494 6.71 -31.09 19.37
N ASP A 495 6.37 -30.30 18.33
CA ASP A 495 6.12 -30.78 16.97
C ASP A 495 7.22 -30.37 15.96
N VAL A 496 8.36 -29.90 16.44
CA VAL A 496 9.49 -29.45 15.58
C VAL A 496 10.77 -30.18 15.93
N ASP A 497 11.66 -30.31 14.96
CA ASP A 497 13.00 -30.89 15.12
C ASP A 497 13.98 -29.87 15.67
N ALA A 498 13.86 -28.60 15.23
CA ALA A 498 14.68 -27.50 15.72
C ALA A 498 13.96 -26.15 15.64
N GLU A 499 14.49 -25.18 16.38
CA GLU A 499 14.14 -23.75 16.27
C GLU A 499 15.19 -23.04 15.40
N VAL A 500 14.72 -22.21 14.47
CA VAL A 500 15.52 -21.28 13.68
C VAL A 500 15.24 -19.89 14.26
N VAL A 501 16.22 -19.37 15.00
CA VAL A 501 16.06 -18.17 15.81
C VAL A 501 16.75 -16.99 15.16
N LEU A 502 15.98 -16.00 14.74
CA LEU A 502 16.51 -14.74 14.21
C LEU A 502 16.54 -13.71 15.34
N VAL A 503 17.69 -13.07 15.54
CA VAL A 503 17.88 -12.06 16.58
C VAL A 503 18.60 -10.84 16.03
N THR A 504 18.31 -9.67 16.64
CA THR A 504 18.93 -8.40 16.26
C THR A 504 19.53 -7.67 17.47
N GLY A 505 20.55 -6.85 17.21
CA GLY A 505 21.15 -5.97 18.20
C GLY A 505 21.67 -6.71 19.43
N VAL A 506 21.37 -6.19 20.61
CA VAL A 506 21.83 -6.74 21.91
C VAL A 506 21.47 -8.21 22.14
N ASN A 507 20.50 -8.73 21.40
CA ASN A 507 20.11 -10.14 21.53
C ASN A 507 21.14 -11.09 20.88
N VAL A 508 21.98 -10.63 19.96
CA VAL A 508 22.96 -11.47 19.26
C VAL A 508 23.98 -12.05 20.26
N GLU A 509 24.61 -11.21 21.08
CA GLU A 509 25.56 -11.68 22.12
C GLU A 509 24.89 -12.57 23.16
N ARG A 510 23.65 -12.23 23.57
CA ARG A 510 22.87 -13.05 24.49
C ARG A 510 22.65 -14.47 23.97
N TRP A 511 22.37 -14.62 22.67
CA TRP A 511 22.13 -15.92 22.07
C TRP A 511 23.42 -16.73 21.84
N ARG A 512 24.58 -16.08 21.64
CA ARG A 512 25.91 -16.71 21.58
C ARG A 512 26.27 -17.44 22.86
N ASP A 513 25.79 -16.94 24.00
CA ASP A 513 26.09 -17.50 25.33
C ASP A 513 25.18 -18.69 25.72
N ILE A 514 24.17 -19.04 24.90
CA ILE A 514 23.24 -20.13 25.21
C ILE A 514 23.85 -21.50 24.84
N PRO A 515 24.01 -22.45 25.79
CA PRO A 515 24.58 -23.76 25.49
C PRO A 515 23.73 -24.57 24.51
N GLY A 516 24.37 -25.21 23.55
CA GLY A 516 23.72 -26.11 22.58
C GLY A 516 23.08 -25.40 21.38
N VAL A 517 23.27 -24.08 21.27
CA VAL A 517 22.83 -23.25 20.14
C VAL A 517 23.98 -23.08 19.16
N ALA A 518 23.71 -23.12 17.87
CA ALA A 518 24.68 -22.90 16.81
C ALA A 518 24.34 -21.63 16.01
N GLU A 519 25.26 -20.64 16.01
CA GLU A 519 25.18 -19.49 15.09
C GLU A 519 25.50 -19.98 13.68
N VAL A 520 24.58 -19.75 12.73
CA VAL A 520 24.72 -20.25 11.34
C VAL A 520 24.79 -19.13 10.32
N ALA A 521 24.33 -17.94 10.66
CA ALA A 521 24.44 -16.76 9.81
C ALA A 521 24.56 -15.50 10.66
N PHE A 522 25.34 -14.53 10.20
CA PHE A 522 25.53 -13.24 10.84
C PHE A 522 25.79 -12.16 9.79
N VAL A 523 25.15 -11.00 9.96
CA VAL A 523 25.36 -9.81 9.14
C VAL A 523 25.47 -8.59 10.04
N GLU A 524 26.60 -7.87 9.93
CA GLU A 524 26.75 -6.50 10.43
C GLU A 524 26.55 -5.54 9.24
N PRO A 525 25.43 -4.80 9.17
CA PRO A 525 25.16 -3.95 8.03
C PRO A 525 25.95 -2.64 8.02
N ARG A 526 26.52 -2.25 9.17
CA ARG A 526 27.19 -0.98 9.38
C ARG A 526 28.69 -1.10 9.10
N SER A 527 29.25 -0.12 8.41
CA SER A 527 30.71 0.09 8.35
C SER A 527 31.25 0.57 9.70
N ASP A 528 32.57 0.51 9.89
CA ASP A 528 33.23 0.99 11.13
C ASP A 528 32.84 2.45 11.46
N VAL A 529 32.66 3.29 10.43
CA VAL A 529 32.22 4.69 10.59
C VAL A 529 30.79 4.78 11.07
N GLU A 530 29.90 3.95 10.50
CA GLU A 530 28.48 3.89 10.87
C GLU A 530 28.29 3.27 12.25
N LEU A 531 29.09 2.29 12.65
CA LEU A 531 29.12 1.76 14.01
C LEU A 531 29.48 2.85 15.03
N ALA A 532 30.50 3.65 14.75
CA ALA A 532 30.86 4.77 15.61
C ALA A 532 29.78 5.87 15.64
N GLU A 533 29.14 6.12 14.50
CA GLU A 533 27.99 7.03 14.41
C GLU A 533 26.82 6.52 15.25
N PHE A 534 26.44 5.24 15.10
CA PHE A 534 25.36 4.61 15.87
C PHE A 534 25.61 4.71 17.38
N ALA A 535 26.80 4.33 17.83
CA ALA A 535 27.17 4.40 19.26
C ALA A 535 27.03 5.83 19.80
N ARG A 536 27.53 6.83 19.05
CA ARG A 536 27.40 8.24 19.45
C ARG A 536 25.94 8.69 19.51
N LEU A 537 25.12 8.35 18.50
CA LEU A 537 23.70 8.69 18.47
C LEU A 537 22.94 8.03 19.61
N ARG A 538 23.27 6.76 19.91
CA ARG A 538 22.70 6.01 21.03
C ARG A 538 22.96 6.73 22.36
N ASP A 539 24.21 7.11 22.63
CA ASP A 539 24.56 7.83 23.86
C ASP A 539 23.83 9.20 23.92
N GLU A 540 23.80 9.95 22.81
CA GLU A 540 23.09 11.23 22.74
C GLU A 540 21.55 11.08 22.95
N VAL A 541 20.95 9.99 22.50
CA VAL A 541 19.52 9.70 22.72
C VAL A 541 19.28 9.36 24.18
N ILE A 542 20.11 8.53 24.79
CA ILE A 542 20.00 8.18 26.21
C ILE A 542 20.13 9.43 27.08
N ASP A 543 21.22 10.21 26.90
CA ASP A 543 21.46 11.45 27.65
C ASP A 543 20.29 12.46 27.47
N GLY A 544 19.72 12.53 26.26
CA GLY A 544 18.59 13.38 25.93
C GLY A 544 17.30 12.94 26.66
N LEU A 545 17.03 11.64 26.68
CA LEU A 545 15.87 11.08 27.38
C LEU A 545 15.98 11.31 28.91
N GLU A 546 17.15 11.04 29.51
CA GLU A 546 17.40 11.31 30.92
C GLU A 546 17.26 12.79 31.26
N SER A 547 17.80 13.69 30.42
CA SER A 547 17.68 15.14 30.58
C SER A 547 16.23 15.63 30.49
N ALA A 548 15.41 14.96 29.69
CA ALA A 548 13.97 15.23 29.55
C ALA A 548 13.13 14.57 30.67
N GLY A 549 13.74 13.82 31.59
CA GLY A 549 13.04 13.07 32.64
C GLY A 549 12.23 11.90 32.10
N ARG A 550 12.67 11.29 31.01
CA ARG A 550 12.03 10.17 30.34
C ARG A 550 12.86 8.88 30.49
N ASP A 551 13.36 8.62 31.71
CA ASP A 551 14.11 7.40 32.05
C ASP A 551 13.32 6.11 31.72
N ASP A 552 11.99 6.21 31.69
CA ASP A 552 11.07 5.13 31.30
C ASP A 552 11.26 4.67 29.84
N LEU A 553 11.76 5.55 28.95
CA LEU A 553 11.99 5.25 27.53
C LEU A 553 13.43 4.75 27.24
N VAL A 554 14.38 4.97 28.15
CA VAL A 554 15.78 4.57 27.94
C VAL A 554 15.93 3.07 27.59
N PRO A 555 15.23 2.13 28.23
CA PRO A 555 15.35 0.72 27.85
C PRO A 555 14.92 0.41 26.42
N LEU A 556 14.06 1.25 25.81
CA LEU A 556 13.59 1.04 24.44
C LEU A 556 14.69 1.30 23.39
N VAL A 557 15.71 2.09 23.73
CA VAL A 557 16.82 2.38 22.82
C VAL A 557 17.51 1.10 22.35
N ASP A 558 17.70 0.14 23.26
CA ASP A 558 18.39 -1.12 22.98
C ASP A 558 17.43 -2.31 22.80
N SER A 559 16.16 -2.21 23.21
CA SER A 559 15.23 -3.34 23.18
C SER A 559 14.12 -3.21 22.15
N ASN A 560 13.80 -1.99 21.70
CA ASN A 560 12.74 -1.74 20.72
C ASN A 560 12.88 -0.35 20.08
N LEU A 561 13.89 -0.19 19.25
CA LEU A 561 14.23 1.09 18.64
C LEU A 561 13.09 1.65 17.79
N PHE A 562 12.39 0.78 17.02
CA PHE A 562 11.20 1.20 16.28
C PHE A 562 10.05 1.66 17.19
N GLY A 563 9.81 0.94 18.29
CA GLY A 563 8.81 1.36 19.28
C GLY A 563 9.12 2.73 19.87
N LEU A 564 10.40 3.02 20.11
CA LEU A 564 10.86 4.34 20.56
C LEU A 564 10.58 5.42 19.50
N SER A 565 10.87 5.17 18.22
CA SER A 565 10.71 6.14 17.14
C SER A 565 9.27 6.60 16.91
N VAL A 566 8.30 5.80 17.32
CA VAL A 566 6.86 6.12 17.19
C VAL A 566 6.20 6.46 18.52
N HIS A 567 6.99 6.56 19.59
CA HIS A 567 6.46 6.83 20.93
C HIS A 567 5.97 8.27 21.04
N PRO A 568 4.71 8.51 21.50
CA PRO A 568 4.11 9.86 21.50
C PRO A 568 4.83 10.85 22.42
N ASP A 569 5.61 10.36 23.36
CA ASP A 569 6.34 11.19 24.32
C ASP A 569 7.86 11.23 24.04
N LEU A 570 8.31 10.77 22.86
CA LEU A 570 9.69 11.00 22.42
C LEU A 570 9.89 12.50 22.19
N PRO A 571 10.91 13.14 22.79
CA PRO A 571 11.23 14.53 22.51
C PRO A 571 11.51 14.81 21.03
N ASP A 572 10.93 15.88 20.47
CA ASP A 572 11.01 16.25 19.05
C ASP A 572 12.48 16.39 18.55
N ASP A 573 13.39 16.84 19.40
CA ASP A 573 14.82 16.99 19.07
C ASP A 573 15.59 15.66 19.01
N LEU A 574 15.03 14.59 19.56
CA LEU A 574 15.60 13.24 19.50
C LEU A 574 15.04 12.42 18.32
N GLU A 575 13.85 12.76 17.78
CA GLU A 575 13.25 12.05 16.65
C GLU A 575 14.21 11.86 15.47
N PRO A 576 14.96 12.90 14.99
CA PRO A 576 15.87 12.71 13.86
C PRO A 576 17.04 11.77 14.17
N LYS A 577 17.49 11.71 15.44
CA LYS A 577 18.58 10.83 15.86
C LYS A 577 18.11 9.38 15.88
N VAL A 578 16.95 9.12 16.46
CA VAL A 578 16.35 7.78 16.48
C VAL A 578 16.03 7.30 15.05
N ALA A 579 15.50 8.19 14.20
CA ALA A 579 15.29 7.88 12.79
C ALA A 579 16.60 7.53 12.06
N ARG A 580 17.68 8.26 12.35
CA ARG A 580 19.01 7.96 11.77
C ARG A 580 19.54 6.60 12.26
N MET A 581 19.36 6.26 13.54
CA MET A 581 19.72 4.94 14.08
C MET A 581 18.95 3.82 13.36
N LEU A 582 17.66 4.00 13.09
CA LEU A 582 16.86 3.05 12.31
C LEU A 582 17.38 2.89 10.86
N VAL A 583 17.88 3.96 10.24
CA VAL A 583 18.49 3.89 8.89
C VAL A 583 19.83 3.16 8.91
N LEU A 584 20.64 3.37 9.95
CA LEU A 584 21.92 2.68 10.11
C LEU A 584 21.74 1.16 10.31
N GLY A 585 20.66 0.74 10.95
CA GLY A 585 20.36 -0.66 11.22
C GLY A 585 21.13 -1.23 12.40
N GLU A 586 20.90 -2.50 12.65
CA GLU A 586 21.59 -3.27 13.69
C GLU A 586 22.06 -4.62 13.17
N GLU A 587 23.07 -5.17 13.83
CA GLU A 587 23.55 -6.53 13.56
C GLU A 587 22.40 -7.54 13.67
N THR A 588 22.43 -8.55 12.81
CA THR A 588 21.41 -9.59 12.75
C THR A 588 22.06 -10.95 12.63
N ALA A 589 21.62 -11.91 13.44
CA ALA A 589 22.11 -13.28 13.40
C ALA A 589 20.97 -14.29 13.33
N VAL A 590 21.28 -15.47 12.79
CA VAL A 590 20.39 -16.64 12.83
C VAL A 590 21.11 -17.78 13.56
N PHE A 591 20.39 -18.36 14.50
CA PHE A 591 20.84 -19.51 15.27
C PHE A 591 19.94 -20.73 15.01
N ILE A 592 20.51 -21.93 15.10
CA ILE A 592 19.76 -23.17 15.17
C ILE A 592 19.86 -23.70 16.60
N ALA A 593 18.71 -23.94 17.21
CA ALA A 593 18.58 -24.34 18.60
C ALA A 593 17.68 -25.59 18.75
N PRO A 594 17.87 -26.37 19.84
CA PRO A 594 16.92 -27.41 20.20
C PRO A 594 15.50 -26.86 20.46
N PRO A 595 14.43 -27.67 20.25
CA PRO A 595 13.07 -27.26 20.52
C PRO A 595 12.87 -26.75 21.96
N GLY A 596 12.11 -25.66 22.13
CA GLY A 596 11.81 -25.04 23.42
C GLY A 596 12.90 -24.14 23.99
N THR A 597 14.02 -23.98 23.28
CA THR A 597 15.11 -23.08 23.70
C THR A 597 14.64 -21.62 23.72
N PHE A 598 13.84 -21.21 22.73
CA PHE A 598 13.34 -19.84 22.63
C PHE A 598 12.38 -19.49 23.78
N ASP A 599 11.46 -20.38 24.12
CA ASP A 599 10.52 -20.16 25.25
C ASP A 599 11.24 -20.03 26.60
N ALA A 600 12.39 -20.69 26.75
CA ALA A 600 13.23 -20.60 27.93
C ALA A 600 14.10 -19.34 27.98
N ASN A 601 14.29 -18.66 26.82
CA ASN A 601 15.20 -17.50 26.65
C ASN A 601 14.54 -16.42 25.75
N PRO A 602 13.33 -15.90 26.09
CA PRO A 602 12.56 -15.00 25.23
C PRO A 602 13.24 -13.67 24.96
#